data_8650ae13745191a289aae8b1b01dbd05
#
_entry.id   8650ae13745191a289aae8b1b01dbd05
#
_cell.length_a   1.000
_cell.length_b   1.000
_cell.length_c   1.000
_cell.angle_alpha   90.00
_cell.angle_beta   90.00
_cell.angle_gamma   90.00
#
_symmetry.space_group_name_H-M   'P 1'
#
loop_
_entity.id
_entity.type
_entity.pdbx_description
1 polymer ?
#
loop_
_entity_poly.entity_id
_entity_poly.type
_entity_poly.pdbx_seq_one_letter_code
_entity_poly.pdbx_strand_id
1 'polypeptide(L)'
;MTDKQGHAAVTSLVTAGSVLLGFALLAAGCASSAPPAQDSASQSPAPQSRAAHGTAGTTAELTAMAVRYMAIARPANHELDHEFDGFDDQIKDGDLAAARADLRAAVVAERRFDRQLIALSFPPRTEPFVRLLYRVNQARAELTSTAAGVTSLRELRGYQRRLDAANEPVEDPVRVIRAQLGLPPDTS
;
A
#
# COMPACT_ATOMS: atom_id res chain seq x y z
N MET A 1 27.70 -33.98 -37.42
CA MET A 1 28.64 -32.97 -36.89
C MET A 1 27.82 -32.03 -36.05
N THR A 2 27.95 -32.23 -34.76
CA THR A 2 27.14 -31.62 -33.70
C THR A 2 27.90 -30.42 -33.17
N ASP A 3 27.34 -29.23 -33.27
CA ASP A 3 27.91 -28.03 -32.62
C ASP A 3 27.00 -27.58 -31.49
N LYS A 4 27.53 -27.75 -30.29
CA LYS A 4 26.90 -27.52 -29.02
C LYS A 4 27.47 -26.21 -28.51
N GLN A 5 26.75 -25.08 -28.77
CA GLN A 5 27.14 -23.78 -28.22
C GLN A 5 26.36 -23.49 -26.94
N GLY A 6 27.15 -23.24 -25.90
CA GLY A 6 26.70 -23.12 -24.53
C GLY A 6 25.98 -21.81 -24.27
N HIS A 7 24.96 -21.93 -23.48
CA HIS A 7 24.27 -20.79 -22.88
C HIS A 7 25.06 -20.30 -21.67
N ALA A 8 25.61 -19.12 -21.79
CA ALA A 8 26.19 -18.41 -20.65
C ALA A 8 25.03 -17.78 -19.83
N ALA A 9 24.86 -18.27 -18.62
CA ALA A 9 23.99 -17.68 -17.63
C ALA A 9 24.53 -16.31 -17.21
N VAL A 10 23.81 -15.25 -17.50
CA VAL A 10 24.06 -13.92 -16.97
C VAL A 10 23.28 -13.79 -15.67
N THR A 11 23.98 -13.99 -14.57
CA THR A 11 23.46 -13.74 -13.22
C THR A 11 23.47 -12.24 -12.97
N SER A 12 22.33 -11.58 -13.05
CA SER A 12 22.18 -10.19 -12.62
C SER A 12 22.02 -10.15 -11.11
N LEU A 13 23.05 -9.66 -10.43
CA LEU A 13 23.02 -9.31 -9.01
C LEU A 13 22.20 -8.03 -8.85
N VAL A 14 21.01 -8.14 -8.27
CA VAL A 14 20.27 -6.98 -7.75
C VAL A 14 20.84 -6.64 -6.39
N THR A 15 21.56 -5.55 -6.31
CA THR A 15 22.13 -5.01 -5.07
C THR A 15 21.04 -4.20 -4.34
N ALA A 16 20.47 -4.80 -3.30
CA ALA A 16 19.59 -4.10 -2.37
C ALA A 16 20.42 -3.08 -1.58
N GLY A 17 20.19 -1.80 -1.83
CA GLY A 17 20.76 -0.68 -1.08
C GLY A 17 19.98 -0.43 0.20
N SER A 18 20.45 -0.98 1.33
CA SER A 18 19.94 -0.63 2.67
C SER A 18 20.41 0.76 3.07
N VAL A 19 19.52 1.72 3.14
CA VAL A 19 19.77 3.02 3.78
C VAL A 19 19.28 2.95 5.22
N LEU A 20 20.25 2.76 6.14
CA LEU A 20 20.05 2.92 7.58
C LEU A 20 20.11 4.42 7.92
N LEU A 21 18.98 5.04 8.23
CA LEU A 21 18.95 6.35 8.89
C LEU A 21 18.67 6.12 10.37
N GLY A 22 19.73 6.30 11.17
CA GLY A 22 19.65 6.34 12.61
C GLY A 22 19.01 7.65 13.08
N PHE A 23 17.99 7.56 13.93
CA PHE A 23 17.50 8.71 14.69
C PHE A 23 17.98 8.61 16.13
N ALA A 24 18.79 9.61 16.52
CA ALA A 24 19.29 9.80 17.85
C ALA A 24 18.19 10.30 18.79
N LEU A 25 18.07 9.64 19.96
CA LEU A 25 17.33 10.15 21.12
C LEU A 25 18.04 11.37 21.70
N LEU A 26 17.28 12.43 21.93
CA LEU A 26 17.66 13.49 22.85
C LEU A 26 16.62 13.56 23.97
N ALA A 27 17.03 13.10 25.14
CA ALA A 27 16.35 13.29 26.41
C ALA A 27 16.91 14.55 27.09
N ALA A 28 16.04 15.42 27.53
CA ALA A 28 16.27 16.42 28.59
C ALA A 28 14.89 16.74 29.17
N GLY A 29 14.59 16.58 30.43
CA GLY A 29 15.35 16.75 31.64
C GLY A 29 14.85 17.95 32.40
N CYS A 30 14.27 17.72 33.63
CA CYS A 30 14.15 18.64 34.77
C CYS A 30 13.06 19.72 34.70
N ALA A 31 12.37 20.15 35.71
CA ALA A 31 12.51 19.93 37.17
C ALA A 31 11.23 20.35 37.89
N SER A 32 11.06 19.78 39.07
CA SER A 32 10.26 20.11 40.22
C SER A 32 9.96 21.59 40.46
N SER A 33 8.73 21.88 40.92
CA SER A 33 8.48 22.66 42.13
C SER A 33 7.00 22.55 42.55
N ALA A 34 6.76 22.08 43.75
CA ALA A 34 5.54 22.21 44.54
C ALA A 34 5.85 23.08 45.77
N PRO A 35 4.88 23.35 46.69
CA PRO A 35 3.58 24.01 46.58
C PRO A 35 3.53 25.31 47.42
N PRO A 36 2.42 25.96 47.76
CA PRO A 36 1.56 25.52 48.85
C PRO A 36 0.04 25.82 48.73
N ALA A 37 -0.65 25.20 49.59
CA ALA A 37 -1.97 25.04 50.12
C ALA A 37 -2.96 26.23 50.18
N GLN A 38 -4.23 25.78 50.28
CA GLN A 38 -5.45 26.39 50.90
C GLN A 38 -6.24 27.35 49.98
N ASP A 39 -7.53 27.24 49.76
CA ASP A 39 -8.65 27.11 50.72
C ASP A 39 -9.95 26.68 50.02
N SER A 40 -10.73 26.01 50.79
CA SER A 40 -12.17 25.73 50.84
C SER A 40 -13.16 26.29 49.83
N ALA A 41 -14.06 25.37 49.48
CA ALA A 41 -15.52 25.54 49.32
C ALA A 41 -16.07 26.23 48.07
N SER A 42 -16.64 25.37 47.23
CA SER A 42 -18.04 25.45 46.75
C SER A 42 -18.27 24.33 45.76
N GLN A 43 -19.03 23.34 46.17
CA GLN A 43 -19.53 22.29 45.28
C GLN A 43 -20.61 22.92 44.37
N SER A 44 -20.24 23.23 43.14
CA SER A 44 -21.14 23.31 42.02
C SER A 44 -21.09 21.99 41.28
N PRO A 45 -22.25 21.42 40.92
CA PRO A 45 -22.24 20.19 40.10
C PRO A 45 -21.63 20.50 38.74
N ALA A 46 -20.45 19.93 38.51
CA ALA A 46 -19.78 19.97 37.23
C ALA A 46 -20.72 19.43 36.16
N PRO A 47 -20.83 20.12 35.01
CA PRO A 47 -21.45 19.50 33.85
C PRO A 47 -20.67 18.24 33.51
N GLN A 48 -21.38 17.13 33.58
CA GLN A 48 -20.83 15.85 33.08
C GLN A 48 -20.39 16.06 31.62
N SER A 49 -19.10 16.25 31.45
CA SER A 49 -18.48 16.18 30.12
C SER A 49 -18.91 14.85 29.51
N ARG A 50 -19.87 14.90 28.58
CA ARG A 50 -20.05 13.81 27.65
C ARG A 50 -18.72 13.61 26.98
N ALA A 51 -17.96 12.66 27.53
CA ALA A 51 -16.79 12.12 26.86
C ALA A 51 -17.29 11.75 25.45
N ALA A 52 -16.78 12.45 24.46
CA ALA A 52 -16.93 12.04 23.08
C ALA A 52 -16.36 10.63 23.01
N HIS A 53 -17.25 9.64 23.06
CA HIS A 53 -16.92 8.26 22.73
C HIS A 53 -16.64 8.24 21.24
N GLY A 54 -15.46 8.72 20.86
CA GLY A 54 -14.84 8.33 19.61
C GLY A 54 -14.66 6.84 19.72
N THR A 55 -15.54 6.08 19.07
CA THR A 55 -15.53 4.62 19.05
C THR A 55 -14.23 4.18 18.39
N ALA A 56 -13.17 4.07 19.20
CA ALA A 56 -12.06 3.18 18.84
C ALA A 56 -12.69 1.79 18.76
N GLY A 57 -12.76 1.21 17.56
CA GLY A 57 -13.34 -0.12 17.37
C GLY A 57 -12.71 -1.09 18.36
N THR A 58 -13.51 -2.01 18.88
CA THR A 58 -13.02 -3.04 19.80
C THR A 58 -11.93 -3.85 19.11
N THR A 59 -11.04 -4.47 19.85
CA THR A 59 -9.99 -5.35 19.30
C THR A 59 -10.60 -6.43 18.40
N ALA A 60 -11.76 -6.95 18.75
CA ALA A 60 -12.48 -7.96 17.97
C ALA A 60 -12.95 -7.39 16.60
N GLU A 61 -13.47 -6.16 16.57
CA GLU A 61 -13.88 -5.48 15.32
C GLU A 61 -12.70 -5.19 14.42
N LEU A 62 -11.56 -4.76 14.98
CA LEU A 62 -10.33 -4.53 14.22
C LEU A 62 -9.78 -5.83 13.63
N THR A 63 -9.79 -6.92 14.41
CA THR A 63 -9.37 -8.25 13.92
C THR A 63 -10.28 -8.73 12.79
N ALA A 64 -11.60 -8.60 12.94
CA ALA A 64 -12.55 -8.97 11.89
C ALA A 64 -12.34 -8.14 10.62
N MET A 65 -12.06 -6.83 10.75
CA MET A 65 -11.77 -5.97 9.61
C MET A 65 -10.44 -6.35 8.95
N ALA A 66 -9.40 -6.65 9.73
CA ALA A 66 -8.12 -7.13 9.21
C ALA A 66 -8.29 -8.40 8.35
N VAL A 67 -9.08 -9.36 8.83
CA VAL A 67 -9.39 -10.59 8.07
C VAL A 67 -10.09 -10.25 6.74
N ARG A 68 -11.10 -9.37 6.77
CA ARG A 68 -11.83 -8.96 5.54
C ARG A 68 -10.91 -8.22 4.56
N TYR A 69 -10.08 -7.30 5.06
CA TYR A 69 -9.11 -6.59 4.22
C TYR A 69 -8.13 -7.57 3.57
N MET A 70 -7.54 -8.49 4.33
CA MET A 70 -6.61 -9.49 3.78
C MET A 70 -7.28 -10.45 2.79
N ALA A 71 -8.58 -10.73 2.97
CA ALA A 71 -9.32 -11.58 2.03
C ALA A 71 -9.47 -10.97 0.63
N ILE A 72 -9.42 -9.64 0.51
CA ILE A 72 -9.42 -8.94 -0.79
C ILE A 72 -8.02 -8.55 -1.26
N ALA A 73 -7.11 -8.20 -0.34
CA ALA A 73 -5.77 -7.72 -0.69
C ALA A 73 -4.85 -8.83 -1.22
N ARG A 74 -4.82 -10.00 -0.55
CA ARG A 74 -3.94 -11.10 -0.98
C ARG A 74 -4.23 -11.61 -2.40
N PRO A 75 -5.47 -11.93 -2.79
CA PRO A 75 -5.76 -12.34 -4.17
C PRO A 75 -5.41 -11.25 -5.18
N ALA A 76 -5.68 -9.97 -4.85
CA ALA A 76 -5.39 -8.87 -5.74
C ALA A 76 -3.88 -8.69 -5.96
N ASN A 77 -3.07 -8.73 -4.88
CA ASN A 77 -1.61 -8.65 -5.00
C ASN A 77 -1.07 -9.80 -5.85
N HIS A 78 -1.45 -11.05 -5.54
CA HIS A 78 -1.00 -12.20 -6.31
C HIS A 78 -1.34 -12.10 -7.81
N GLU A 79 -2.55 -11.62 -8.14
CA GLU A 79 -2.95 -11.43 -9.53
C GLU A 79 -2.16 -10.29 -10.19
N LEU A 80 -1.96 -9.17 -9.48
CA LEU A 80 -1.17 -8.06 -10.00
C LEU A 80 0.29 -8.44 -10.22
N ASP A 81 0.91 -9.15 -9.27
CA ASP A 81 2.28 -9.64 -9.40
C ASP A 81 2.40 -10.55 -10.64
N HIS A 82 1.46 -11.49 -10.81
CA HIS A 82 1.43 -12.37 -11.98
C HIS A 82 1.34 -11.62 -13.31
N GLU A 83 0.45 -10.64 -13.39
CA GLU A 83 0.23 -9.88 -14.63
C GLU A 83 1.40 -8.93 -14.94
N PHE A 84 2.03 -8.33 -13.93
CA PHE A 84 3.20 -7.47 -14.16
C PHE A 84 4.46 -8.27 -14.45
N ASP A 85 4.66 -9.43 -13.84
CA ASP A 85 5.75 -10.36 -14.21
C ASP A 85 5.57 -10.86 -15.65
N GLY A 86 4.35 -11.25 -16.02
CA GLY A 86 4.00 -11.61 -17.39
C GLY A 86 4.28 -10.47 -18.38
N PHE A 87 3.85 -9.26 -18.07
CA PHE A 87 4.12 -8.08 -18.88
C PHE A 87 5.62 -7.86 -19.12
N ASP A 88 6.45 -7.97 -18.09
CA ASP A 88 7.90 -7.79 -18.21
C ASP A 88 8.54 -8.87 -19.08
N ASP A 89 8.07 -10.10 -18.99
CA ASP A 89 8.56 -11.20 -19.82
C ASP A 89 8.16 -11.02 -21.29
N GLN A 90 6.91 -10.62 -21.56
CA GLN A 90 6.45 -10.32 -22.91
C GLN A 90 7.19 -9.14 -23.56
N ILE A 91 7.56 -8.12 -22.76
CA ILE A 91 8.42 -7.02 -23.24
C ILE A 91 9.82 -7.52 -23.66
N LYS A 92 10.41 -8.44 -22.89
CA LYS A 92 11.71 -9.06 -23.21
C LYS A 92 11.62 -9.89 -24.50
N ASP A 93 10.54 -10.66 -24.63
CA ASP A 93 10.30 -11.54 -25.78
C ASP A 93 9.87 -10.76 -27.04
N GLY A 94 9.46 -9.51 -26.90
CA GLY A 94 9.03 -8.66 -28.00
C GLY A 94 7.57 -8.89 -28.43
N ASP A 95 6.76 -9.53 -27.58
CA ASP A 95 5.33 -9.77 -27.85
C ASP A 95 4.47 -8.61 -27.30
N LEU A 96 4.21 -7.64 -28.19
CA LEU A 96 3.34 -6.51 -27.89
C LEU A 96 1.90 -6.94 -27.56
N ALA A 97 1.39 -7.96 -28.23
CA ALA A 97 -0.01 -8.33 -28.06
C ALA A 97 -0.24 -8.99 -26.70
N ALA A 98 0.64 -9.88 -26.30
CA ALA A 98 0.62 -10.51 -24.99
C ALA A 98 0.88 -9.49 -23.86
N ALA A 99 1.92 -8.66 -23.95
CA ALA A 99 2.19 -7.61 -22.96
C ALA A 99 1.00 -6.67 -22.73
N ARG A 100 0.27 -6.32 -23.78
CA ARG A 100 -0.96 -5.52 -23.67
C ARG A 100 -2.12 -6.30 -23.04
N ALA A 101 -2.17 -7.62 -23.22
CA ALA A 101 -3.17 -8.47 -22.58
C ALA A 101 -2.95 -8.52 -21.08
N ASP A 102 -1.70 -8.70 -20.63
CA ASP A 102 -1.32 -8.73 -19.22
C ASP A 102 -1.66 -7.38 -18.54
N LEU A 103 -1.32 -6.25 -19.16
CA LEU A 103 -1.70 -4.93 -18.61
C LEU A 103 -3.22 -4.73 -18.52
N ARG A 104 -4.01 -5.27 -19.46
CA ARG A 104 -5.49 -5.19 -19.36
C ARG A 104 -6.01 -6.05 -18.20
N ALA A 105 -5.41 -7.21 -17.99
CA ALA A 105 -5.75 -8.09 -16.86
C ALA A 105 -5.39 -7.41 -15.54
N ALA A 106 -4.22 -6.78 -15.43
CA ALA A 106 -3.84 -5.97 -14.27
C ALA A 106 -4.86 -4.86 -13.97
N VAL A 107 -5.32 -4.10 -14.98
CA VAL A 107 -6.39 -3.08 -14.80
C VAL A 107 -7.68 -3.69 -14.26
N VAL A 108 -8.05 -4.88 -14.72
CA VAL A 108 -9.26 -5.57 -14.22
C VAL A 108 -9.10 -5.96 -12.75
N ALA A 109 -7.93 -6.49 -12.38
CA ALA A 109 -7.59 -6.84 -10.99
C ALA A 109 -7.62 -5.62 -10.06
N GLU A 110 -6.97 -4.51 -10.45
CA GLU A 110 -6.98 -3.26 -9.70
C GLU A 110 -8.40 -2.73 -9.47
N ARG A 111 -9.19 -2.62 -10.52
CA ARG A 111 -10.57 -2.13 -10.43
C ARG A 111 -11.47 -3.05 -9.61
N ARG A 112 -11.21 -4.35 -9.61
CA ARG A 112 -11.93 -5.30 -8.76
C ARG A 112 -11.58 -5.09 -7.30
N PHE A 113 -10.28 -4.98 -6.99
CA PHE A 113 -9.80 -4.66 -5.65
C PHE A 113 -10.43 -3.37 -5.12
N ASP A 114 -10.40 -2.30 -5.90
CA ASP A 114 -10.94 -0.99 -5.53
C ASP A 114 -12.43 -1.05 -5.18
N ARG A 115 -13.24 -1.77 -5.99
CA ARG A 115 -14.67 -1.95 -5.68
C ARG A 115 -14.88 -2.71 -4.38
N GLN A 116 -14.06 -3.72 -4.12
CA GLN A 116 -14.15 -4.49 -2.88
C GLN A 116 -13.67 -3.66 -1.68
N LEU A 117 -12.62 -2.86 -1.85
CA LEU A 117 -12.06 -2.00 -0.81
C LEU A 117 -13.09 -0.98 -0.31
N ILE A 118 -13.75 -0.25 -1.21
CA ILE A 118 -14.74 0.77 -0.83
C ILE A 118 -16.05 0.16 -0.30
N ALA A 119 -16.30 -1.12 -0.54
CA ALA A 119 -17.44 -1.83 0.03
C ALA A 119 -17.23 -2.26 1.48
N LEU A 120 -16.00 -2.19 2.00
CA LEU A 120 -15.70 -2.47 3.40
C LEU A 120 -15.97 -1.25 4.28
N SER A 121 -16.57 -1.46 5.45
CA SER A 121 -16.82 -0.41 6.45
C SER A 121 -15.63 -0.31 7.40
N PHE A 122 -14.67 0.52 7.09
CA PHE A 122 -13.49 0.74 7.92
C PHE A 122 -13.79 1.63 9.14
N PRO A 123 -13.01 1.51 10.23
CA PRO A 123 -13.07 2.45 11.34
C PRO A 123 -12.82 3.89 10.85
N PRO A 124 -13.46 4.91 11.46
CA PRO A 124 -13.37 6.32 11.02
C PRO A 124 -11.92 6.84 10.87
N ARG A 125 -11.01 6.36 11.73
CA ARG A 125 -9.58 6.73 11.68
C ARG A 125 -8.85 6.15 10.46
N THR A 126 -9.29 5.01 9.93
CA THR A 126 -8.68 4.31 8.78
C THR A 126 -9.24 4.82 7.45
N GLU A 127 -10.47 5.28 7.45
CA GLU A 127 -11.21 5.67 6.25
C GLU A 127 -10.52 6.72 5.36
N PRO A 128 -9.83 7.76 5.89
CA PRO A 128 -9.09 8.71 5.05
C PRO A 128 -7.98 8.05 4.22
N PHE A 129 -7.31 7.04 4.78
CA PHE A 129 -6.24 6.30 4.09
C PHE A 129 -6.80 5.32 3.06
N VAL A 130 -7.96 4.73 3.34
CA VAL A 130 -8.70 3.90 2.36
C VAL A 130 -9.10 4.75 1.16
N ARG A 131 -9.62 5.95 1.38
CA ARG A 131 -9.96 6.90 0.29
C ARG A 131 -8.72 7.37 -0.46
N LEU A 132 -7.58 7.54 0.21
CA LEU A 132 -6.32 7.87 -0.44
C LEU A 132 -5.86 6.69 -1.31
N LEU A 133 -5.82 5.47 -0.77
CA LEU A 133 -5.47 4.25 -1.50
C LEU A 133 -6.34 4.09 -2.76
N TYR A 134 -7.66 4.22 -2.62
CA TYR A 134 -8.57 4.17 -3.75
C TYR A 134 -8.19 5.17 -4.86
N ARG A 135 -7.91 6.43 -4.51
CA ARG A 135 -7.54 7.45 -5.51
C ARG A 135 -6.22 7.16 -6.22
N VAL A 136 -5.19 6.72 -5.47
CA VAL A 136 -3.89 6.43 -6.09
C VAL A 136 -3.96 5.18 -6.96
N ASN A 137 -4.74 4.17 -6.57
CA ASN A 137 -5.00 2.99 -7.41
C ASN A 137 -5.74 3.37 -8.70
N GLN A 138 -6.77 4.24 -8.63
CA GLN A 138 -7.45 4.72 -9.83
C GLN A 138 -6.48 5.40 -10.81
N ALA A 139 -5.58 6.24 -10.30
CA ALA A 139 -4.56 6.88 -11.15
C ALA A 139 -3.60 5.86 -11.76
N ARG A 140 -3.20 4.82 -11.00
CA ARG A 140 -2.37 3.72 -11.49
C ARG A 140 -3.11 2.92 -12.57
N ALA A 141 -4.35 2.53 -12.32
CA ALA A 141 -5.18 1.80 -13.28
C ALA A 141 -5.38 2.56 -14.60
N GLU A 142 -5.53 3.89 -14.56
CA GLU A 142 -5.61 4.73 -15.75
C GLU A 142 -4.29 4.75 -16.52
N LEU A 143 -3.15 4.86 -15.83
CA LEU A 143 -1.83 4.78 -16.45
C LEU A 143 -1.62 3.41 -17.12
N THR A 144 -1.93 2.32 -16.41
CA THR A 144 -1.83 0.94 -16.92
C THR A 144 -2.74 0.74 -18.13
N SER A 145 -3.98 1.25 -18.08
CA SER A 145 -4.91 1.21 -19.21
C SER A 145 -4.40 1.98 -20.42
N THR A 146 -3.76 3.12 -20.20
CA THR A 146 -3.13 3.92 -21.28
C THR A 146 -1.97 3.15 -21.91
N ALA A 147 -1.10 2.54 -21.09
CA ALA A 147 0.00 1.70 -21.54
C ALA A 147 -0.51 0.49 -22.35
N ALA A 148 -1.60 -0.15 -21.93
CA ALA A 148 -2.22 -1.24 -22.65
C ALA A 148 -2.81 -0.83 -24.02
N GLY A 149 -2.99 0.46 -24.26
CA GLY A 149 -3.50 1.03 -25.52
C GLY A 149 -2.44 1.31 -26.60
N VAL A 150 -1.14 1.33 -26.23
CA VAL A 150 -0.07 1.73 -27.17
C VAL A 150 0.09 0.74 -28.33
N THR A 151 0.64 1.23 -29.44
CA THR A 151 0.70 0.45 -30.71
C THR A 151 2.09 -0.07 -31.05
N SER A 152 3.09 0.20 -30.22
CA SER A 152 4.47 -0.27 -30.46
C SER A 152 5.19 -0.65 -29.16
N LEU A 153 6.07 -1.65 -29.25
CA LEU A 153 6.95 -2.05 -28.12
C LEU A 153 7.86 -0.91 -27.65
N ARG A 154 8.31 -0.05 -28.55
CA ARG A 154 9.14 1.08 -28.18
C ARG A 154 8.39 2.04 -27.26
N GLU A 155 7.15 2.33 -27.59
CA GLU A 155 6.27 3.17 -26.79
C GLU A 155 5.96 2.49 -25.46
N LEU A 156 5.65 1.20 -25.48
CA LEU A 156 5.33 0.42 -24.28
C LEU A 156 6.52 0.37 -23.28
N ARG A 157 7.75 0.16 -23.77
CA ARG A 157 8.97 0.26 -22.93
C ARG A 157 9.15 1.65 -22.29
N GLY A 158 8.64 2.71 -22.93
CA GLY A 158 8.61 4.04 -22.34
C GLY A 158 7.69 4.16 -21.13
N TYR A 159 6.70 3.29 -20.99
CA TYR A 159 5.79 3.26 -19.84
C TYR A 159 6.34 2.49 -18.64
N GLN A 160 7.26 1.51 -18.80
CA GLN A 160 7.74 0.68 -17.68
C GLN A 160 8.13 1.52 -16.46
N ARG A 161 9.06 2.47 -16.60
CA ARG A 161 9.47 3.34 -15.49
C ARG A 161 8.33 4.15 -14.86
N ARG A 162 7.30 4.48 -15.63
CA ARG A 162 6.14 5.22 -15.11
C ARG A 162 5.21 4.30 -14.33
N LEU A 163 5.06 3.07 -14.77
CA LEU A 163 4.31 2.02 -14.07
C LEU A 163 4.99 1.67 -12.75
N ASP A 164 6.33 1.48 -12.77
CA ASP A 164 7.10 1.26 -11.56
C ASP A 164 6.93 2.41 -10.54
N ALA A 165 7.09 3.66 -11.00
CA ALA A 165 6.93 4.84 -10.16
C ALA A 165 5.49 5.03 -9.65
N ALA A 166 4.49 4.48 -10.31
CA ALA A 166 3.09 4.56 -9.86
C ALA A 166 2.78 3.65 -8.66
N ASN A 167 3.70 2.76 -8.27
CA ASN A 167 3.58 1.94 -7.07
C ASN A 167 3.91 2.73 -5.79
N GLU A 168 4.87 3.67 -5.85
CA GLU A 168 5.32 4.44 -4.68
C GLU A 168 4.16 5.14 -3.92
N PRO A 169 3.22 5.85 -4.57
CA PRO A 169 2.09 6.48 -3.87
C PRO A 169 1.12 5.49 -3.20
N VAL A 170 1.14 4.21 -3.59
CA VAL A 170 0.27 3.15 -3.05
C VAL A 170 0.79 2.62 -1.71
N GLU A 171 2.11 2.58 -1.53
CA GLU A 171 2.76 1.97 -0.36
C GLU A 171 2.38 2.66 0.96
N ASP A 172 2.36 3.99 1.00
CA ASP A 172 2.09 4.75 2.22
C ASP A 172 0.69 4.49 2.79
N PRO A 173 -0.41 4.65 2.03
CA PRO A 173 -1.74 4.35 2.55
C PRO A 173 -1.91 2.86 2.91
N VAL A 174 -1.32 1.93 2.17
CA VAL A 174 -1.34 0.50 2.51
C VAL A 174 -0.68 0.26 3.85
N ARG A 175 0.53 0.79 4.07
CA ARG A 175 1.26 0.68 5.33
C ARG A 175 0.46 1.21 6.52
N VAL A 176 -0.19 2.37 6.37
CA VAL A 176 -1.00 2.97 7.44
C VAL A 176 -2.25 2.13 7.71
N ILE A 177 -2.98 1.68 6.68
CA ILE A 177 -4.15 0.81 6.83
C ILE A 177 -3.76 -0.47 7.58
N ARG A 178 -2.68 -1.14 7.17
CA ARG A 178 -2.19 -2.36 7.82
C ARG A 178 -1.85 -2.13 9.29
N ALA A 179 -1.10 -1.06 9.60
CA ALA A 179 -0.76 -0.70 10.97
C ALA A 179 -1.99 -0.44 11.85
N GLN A 180 -3.00 0.28 11.32
CA GLN A 180 -4.23 0.57 12.06
C GLN A 180 -5.12 -0.66 12.27
N LEU A 181 -5.02 -1.66 11.41
CA LEU A 181 -5.70 -2.94 11.54
C LEU A 181 -4.90 -3.97 12.37
N GLY A 182 -3.70 -3.61 12.86
CA GLY A 182 -2.83 -4.52 13.60
C GLY A 182 -2.20 -5.63 12.74
N LEU A 183 -2.12 -5.41 11.43
CA LEU A 183 -1.46 -6.33 10.50
C LEU A 183 0.06 -6.06 10.47
N PRO A 184 0.89 -7.09 10.25
CA PRO A 184 2.32 -6.91 10.05
C PRO A 184 2.59 -6.04 8.83
N PRO A 185 3.76 -5.37 8.73
CA PRO A 185 4.19 -4.69 7.52
C PRO A 185 4.10 -5.62 6.31
N ASP A 186 3.91 -5.05 5.12
CA ASP A 186 4.04 -5.82 3.89
C ASP A 186 5.52 -6.15 3.67
N THR A 187 5.81 -7.40 3.37
CA THR A 187 7.17 -7.92 3.17
C THR A 187 7.36 -8.42 1.74
N SER A 188 6.44 -8.05 0.83
CA SER A 188 6.54 -8.39 -0.60
C SER A 188 7.60 -7.59 -1.32
#